data_c5d0da612543385f2f83a9bf1c093200
#
_entry.id   c5d0da612543385f2f83a9bf1c093200
#
_cell.length_a   1.000
_cell.length_b   1.000
_cell.length_c   1.000
_cell.angle_alpha   90.00
_cell.angle_beta   90.00
_cell.angle_gamma   90.00
#
_symmetry.space_group_name_H-M   'P 1'
#
loop_
_entity.id
_entity.type
_entity.pdbx_description
1 polymer ?
#
loop_
_entity_poly.entity_id
_entity_poly.type
_entity_poly.pdbx_seq_one_letter_code
_entity_poly.pdbx_strand_id
1 'polypeptide(L)'
;MNPTPLGLKKSFGFGDRLGLATPGHLASARKSEFAPIFAQQSIREMQRTQRTPEDVMSAARTALAAENFSGPWGADADHLKTPEDVDRTAAAGFCFFTIDPSAYVANDADRMSPAELQAAVAGMVKDGTFDGPGWEAEYLSRSFDVDPGSPPLRFMTQTLRRAAAKYGRAVAHSAAMARHIDQVSAGRPYEIEVSVDETDSPTSPLEHLFFALELKRRGVRNLVSLAPRFTGEMEKGIDYRGDLDEFERCLRQHVAIARAYGPYKISVHSGSDKFSIYPIVGRVCGDLLHVKTAGTSYLEALRVVVRTDPALFGEIAAFSHGRFSTDRATYHISTSEAETAALPRAGTAADLERPYLDERPGRQLLHVTFGSVLTQGRRPNGQTFKDAILDALRAHDDLHREVLVKHFDKHLGLLNAG
;
A
#
# COMPACT_ATOMS: atom_id res chain seq x y z
N MET A 1 6.92 23.02 -7.41
CA MET A 1 5.47 22.73 -7.47
C MET A 1 5.08 21.88 -6.27
N ASN A 2 3.96 22.21 -5.60
CA ASN A 2 3.47 21.44 -4.45
C ASN A 2 2.49 20.35 -4.89
N PRO A 3 2.43 19.23 -4.16
CA PRO A 3 1.37 18.24 -4.37
C PRO A 3 -0.01 18.81 -4.01
N THR A 4 -1.04 18.21 -4.56
CA THR A 4 -2.45 18.60 -4.34
C THR A 4 -3.30 17.36 -4.12
N PRO A 5 -4.38 17.44 -3.35
CA PRO A 5 -5.37 16.37 -3.31
C PRO A 5 -5.89 16.04 -4.71
N LEU A 6 -6.05 14.77 -4.98
CA LEU A 6 -6.53 14.24 -6.27
C LEU A 6 -8.01 13.85 -6.22
N GLY A 7 -8.58 13.78 -5.01
CA GLY A 7 -9.98 13.44 -4.78
C GLY A 7 -10.32 12.04 -5.26
N LEU A 8 -11.45 11.92 -5.93
CA LEU A 8 -11.96 10.64 -6.43
C LEU A 8 -11.38 10.22 -7.78
N LYS A 9 -10.45 10.98 -8.36
CA LYS A 9 -9.80 10.56 -9.61
C LYS A 9 -9.06 9.25 -9.40
N LYS A 10 -9.20 8.32 -10.36
CA LYS A 10 -8.40 7.11 -10.34
C LYS A 10 -6.92 7.48 -10.26
N SER A 11 -6.18 6.86 -9.34
CA SER A 11 -4.83 7.29 -9.00
C SER A 11 -3.88 6.12 -8.81
N PHE A 12 -2.60 6.39 -9.08
CA PHE A 12 -1.53 5.41 -8.98
C PHE A 12 -0.35 5.99 -8.20
N GLY A 13 0.02 5.29 -7.14
CA GLY A 13 1.14 5.66 -6.27
C GLY A 13 2.43 4.97 -6.71
N PHE A 14 3.42 5.78 -7.03
CA PHE A 14 4.75 5.36 -7.47
C PHE A 14 5.74 5.45 -6.29
N GLY A 15 6.04 4.32 -5.66
CA GLY A 15 7.02 4.28 -4.58
C GLY A 15 8.46 4.38 -5.10
N ASP A 16 9.28 5.19 -4.42
CA ASP A 16 10.68 5.41 -4.77
C ASP A 16 11.58 5.36 -3.53
N ARG A 17 12.16 4.19 -3.26
CA ARG A 17 13.04 3.97 -2.11
C ARG A 17 14.41 4.65 -2.22
N LEU A 18 14.82 5.00 -3.45
CA LEU A 18 16.16 5.56 -3.75
C LEU A 18 16.12 7.06 -4.06
N GLY A 19 14.97 7.60 -4.47
CA GLY A 19 14.81 9.00 -4.82
C GLY A 19 15.25 9.35 -6.25
N LEU A 20 15.40 8.37 -7.15
CA LEU A 20 15.85 8.56 -8.52
C LEU A 20 14.84 8.03 -9.57
N ALA A 21 13.72 7.46 -9.14
CA ALA A 21 12.79 6.80 -10.05
C ALA A 21 11.74 7.73 -10.68
N THR A 22 11.52 8.92 -10.12
CA THR A 22 10.45 9.84 -10.55
C THR A 22 10.49 10.19 -12.04
N PRO A 23 11.64 10.38 -12.74
CA PRO A 23 11.65 10.62 -14.19
C PRO A 23 11.04 9.48 -15.01
N GLY A 24 11.34 8.23 -14.66
CA GLY A 24 10.73 7.05 -15.28
C GLY A 24 9.25 6.90 -14.96
N HIS A 25 8.86 7.14 -13.71
CA HIS A 25 7.46 7.15 -13.27
C HIS A 25 6.64 8.18 -14.05
N LEU A 26 7.16 9.42 -14.18
CA LEU A 26 6.51 10.49 -14.91
C LEU A 26 6.36 10.17 -16.40
N ALA A 27 7.36 9.55 -17.02
CA ALA A 27 7.29 9.17 -18.43
C ALA A 27 6.16 8.16 -18.69
N SER A 28 5.91 7.22 -17.76
CA SER A 28 4.77 6.31 -17.82
C SER A 28 3.45 6.99 -17.45
N ALA A 29 3.43 7.82 -16.42
CA ALA A 29 2.23 8.53 -15.98
C ALA A 29 1.66 9.45 -17.06
N ARG A 30 2.51 10.10 -17.86
CA ARG A 30 2.08 10.94 -19.01
C ARG A 30 1.30 10.19 -20.10
N LYS A 31 1.40 8.86 -20.16
CA LYS A 31 0.70 7.99 -21.12
C LYS A 31 -0.58 7.40 -20.53
N SER A 32 -0.89 7.70 -19.29
CA SER A 32 -1.97 7.09 -18.53
C SER A 32 -3.00 8.12 -18.09
N GLU A 33 -4.23 7.65 -17.88
CA GLU A 33 -5.31 8.45 -17.28
C GLU A 33 -5.27 8.46 -15.74
N PHE A 34 -4.37 7.68 -15.12
CA PHE A 34 -4.24 7.67 -13.68
C PHE A 34 -3.59 8.96 -13.18
N ALA A 35 -4.22 9.61 -12.20
CA ALA A 35 -3.62 10.72 -11.50
C ALA A 35 -2.41 10.24 -10.70
N PRO A 36 -1.20 10.79 -10.93
CA PRO A 36 0.01 10.27 -10.33
C PRO A 36 0.22 10.75 -8.90
N ILE A 37 0.69 9.84 -8.04
CA ILE A 37 1.22 10.15 -6.72
C ILE A 37 2.71 9.81 -6.74
N PHE A 38 3.59 10.83 -6.82
CA PHE A 38 5.03 10.62 -6.98
C PHE A 38 5.80 10.55 -5.65
N ALA A 39 5.29 11.14 -4.58
CA ALA A 39 5.82 10.95 -3.24
C ALA A 39 4.89 9.97 -2.49
N GLN A 40 5.19 8.68 -2.55
CA GLN A 40 4.41 7.63 -1.88
C GLN A 40 5.36 6.71 -1.12
N GLN A 41 5.34 6.82 0.21
CA GLN A 41 6.24 6.07 1.07
C GLN A 41 5.66 5.90 2.47
N SER A 42 5.77 4.69 3.04
CA SER A 42 5.39 4.45 4.42
C SER A 42 6.47 4.89 5.40
N ILE A 43 6.06 5.19 6.64
CA ILE A 43 6.99 5.49 7.74
C ILE A 43 8.01 4.37 7.91
N ARG A 44 7.57 3.12 7.85
CA ARG A 44 8.43 1.92 7.94
C ARG A 44 9.49 1.89 6.82
N GLU A 45 9.13 2.26 5.60
CA GLU A 45 10.07 2.30 4.49
C GLU A 45 11.06 3.47 4.62
N MET A 46 10.59 4.64 5.04
CA MET A 46 11.47 5.79 5.31
C MET A 46 12.52 5.43 6.37
N GLN A 47 12.13 4.79 7.46
CA GLN A 47 13.06 4.30 8.49
C GLN A 47 14.07 3.29 7.92
N ARG A 48 13.60 2.32 7.11
CA ARG A 48 14.45 1.29 6.50
C ARG A 48 15.39 1.80 5.41
N THR A 49 15.13 2.95 4.84
CA THR A 49 15.99 3.61 3.84
C THR A 49 16.79 4.76 4.42
N GLN A 50 16.59 5.07 5.71
CA GLN A 50 17.14 6.25 6.38
C GLN A 50 16.84 7.54 5.59
N ARG A 51 15.59 7.68 5.13
CA ARG A 51 15.08 8.88 4.48
C ARG A 51 14.04 9.54 5.37
N THR A 52 14.04 10.86 5.36
CA THR A 52 12.99 11.65 6.02
C THR A 52 11.81 11.90 5.08
N PRO A 53 10.64 12.32 5.59
CA PRO A 53 9.54 12.78 4.73
C PRO A 53 9.95 13.91 3.78
N GLU A 54 10.84 14.81 4.24
CA GLU A 54 11.41 15.90 3.43
C GLU A 54 12.27 15.38 2.28
N ASP A 55 13.09 14.33 2.51
CA ASP A 55 13.90 13.69 1.47
C ASP A 55 13.03 13.10 0.37
N VAL A 56 11.94 12.42 0.76
CA VAL A 56 10.99 11.82 -0.19
C VAL A 56 10.33 12.92 -1.03
N MET A 57 9.83 13.95 -0.37
CA MET A 57 9.15 15.08 -1.02
C MET A 57 10.10 15.88 -1.93
N SER A 58 11.33 16.14 -1.45
CA SER A 58 12.34 16.88 -2.20
C SER A 58 12.78 16.13 -3.46
N ALA A 59 12.97 14.80 -3.37
CA ALA A 59 13.34 13.99 -4.54
C ALA A 59 12.26 14.09 -5.64
N ALA A 60 10.99 13.93 -5.27
CA ALA A 60 9.88 14.07 -6.23
C ALA A 60 9.82 15.48 -6.83
N ARG A 61 9.86 16.52 -6.00
CA ARG A 61 9.81 17.93 -6.47
C ARG A 61 10.96 18.29 -7.41
N THR A 62 12.17 17.87 -7.07
CA THR A 62 13.37 18.14 -7.88
C THR A 62 13.26 17.48 -9.25
N ALA A 63 12.88 16.20 -9.29
CA ALA A 63 12.71 15.48 -10.54
C ALA A 63 11.59 16.06 -11.42
N LEU A 64 10.43 16.40 -10.82
CA LEU A 64 9.33 17.01 -11.55
C LEU A 64 9.68 18.38 -12.11
N ALA A 65 10.47 19.19 -11.37
CA ALA A 65 10.96 20.47 -11.85
C ALA A 65 11.94 20.32 -13.01
N ALA A 66 12.88 19.38 -12.94
CA ALA A 66 13.83 19.08 -14.00
C ALA A 66 13.13 18.63 -15.29
N GLU A 67 12.02 17.88 -15.16
CA GLU A 67 11.19 17.40 -16.28
C GLU A 67 10.16 18.44 -16.77
N ASN A 68 10.17 19.66 -16.25
CA ASN A 68 9.20 20.72 -16.55
C ASN A 68 7.75 20.27 -16.41
N PHE A 69 7.46 19.41 -15.43
CA PHE A 69 6.10 18.93 -15.18
C PHE A 69 5.28 20.00 -14.47
N SER A 70 4.10 20.32 -15.01
CA SER A 70 3.18 21.35 -14.46
C SER A 70 1.80 20.81 -14.11
N GLY A 71 1.56 19.50 -14.28
CA GLY A 71 0.28 18.86 -13.97
C GLY A 71 0.05 18.66 -12.46
N PRO A 72 -1.18 18.32 -12.06
CA PRO A 72 -1.48 17.93 -10.69
C PRO A 72 -0.80 16.59 -10.34
N TRP A 73 -0.34 16.46 -9.08
CA TRP A 73 0.22 15.24 -8.54
C TRP A 73 -0.03 15.15 -7.05
N GLY A 74 -0.13 13.93 -6.53
CA GLY A 74 -0.37 13.65 -5.12
C GLY A 74 0.89 13.27 -4.36
N ALA A 75 0.80 13.41 -3.03
CA ALA A 75 1.84 12.95 -2.10
C ALA A 75 1.17 12.19 -0.94
N ASP A 76 1.41 10.90 -0.87
CA ASP A 76 0.80 9.95 0.07
C ASP A 76 1.77 9.58 1.19
N ALA A 77 1.43 10.01 2.40
CA ALA A 77 2.03 9.54 3.63
C ALA A 77 1.37 8.22 4.03
N ASP A 78 2.00 7.12 3.65
CA ASP A 78 1.43 5.79 3.70
C ASP A 78 1.60 5.13 5.08
N HIS A 79 0.57 4.45 5.58
CA HIS A 79 0.54 3.71 6.85
C HIS A 79 0.96 4.53 8.10
N LEU A 80 0.21 5.59 8.37
CA LEU A 80 0.39 6.43 9.57
C LEU A 80 -0.33 5.79 10.77
N LYS A 81 0.42 5.51 11.84
CA LYS A 81 -0.09 4.83 13.05
C LYS A 81 -0.29 5.76 14.23
N THR A 82 0.43 6.89 14.26
CA THR A 82 0.44 7.83 15.38
C THR A 82 0.27 9.28 14.93
N PRO A 83 -0.18 10.17 15.82
CA PRO A 83 -0.21 11.61 15.54
C PRO A 83 1.16 12.18 15.13
N GLU A 84 2.26 11.70 15.73
CA GLU A 84 3.61 12.14 15.41
C GLU A 84 4.03 11.78 13.97
N ASP A 85 3.52 10.68 13.44
CA ASP A 85 3.70 10.32 12.03
C ASP A 85 3.01 11.33 11.11
N VAL A 86 1.81 11.76 11.48
CA VAL A 86 1.06 12.81 10.78
C VAL A 86 1.80 14.13 10.84
N ASP A 87 2.25 14.57 12.02
CA ASP A 87 2.93 15.85 12.21
C ASP A 87 4.15 15.98 11.30
N ARG A 88 4.99 14.94 11.26
CA ARG A 88 6.21 14.92 10.44
C ARG A 88 5.89 14.96 8.94
N THR A 89 4.91 14.19 8.50
CA THR A 89 4.56 14.13 7.07
C THR A 89 3.80 15.36 6.60
N ALA A 90 2.92 15.92 7.44
CA ALA A 90 2.22 17.17 7.17
C ALA A 90 3.22 18.36 7.07
N ALA A 91 4.23 18.39 7.96
CA ALA A 91 5.31 19.41 7.92
C ALA A 91 6.11 19.35 6.61
N ALA A 92 6.39 18.15 6.09
CA ALA A 92 7.06 17.95 4.79
C ALA A 92 6.17 18.29 3.57
N GLY A 93 4.87 18.52 3.79
CA GLY A 93 3.93 18.94 2.76
C GLY A 93 3.19 17.82 2.05
N PHE A 94 3.09 16.65 2.66
CA PHE A 94 2.17 15.60 2.21
C PHE A 94 0.73 16.10 2.29
N CYS A 95 -0.13 15.62 1.40
CA CYS A 95 -1.54 16.03 1.30
C CYS A 95 -2.51 14.86 1.21
N PHE A 96 -2.04 13.64 1.12
CA PHE A 96 -2.79 12.40 1.22
C PHE A 96 -2.25 11.60 2.42
N PHE A 97 -3.13 11.24 3.35
CA PHE A 97 -2.77 10.61 4.61
C PHE A 97 -3.47 9.26 4.73
N THR A 98 -2.70 8.19 4.69
CA THR A 98 -3.20 6.82 4.87
C THR A 98 -3.12 6.43 6.34
N ILE A 99 -4.24 6.44 7.02
CA ILE A 99 -4.35 6.01 8.42
C ILE A 99 -4.33 4.48 8.47
N ASP A 100 -3.45 3.93 9.31
CA ASP A 100 -3.32 2.50 9.56
C ASP A 100 -3.71 2.17 11.01
N PRO A 101 -4.96 1.71 11.25
CA PRO A 101 -5.43 1.35 12.57
C PRO A 101 -5.14 -0.12 12.94
N SER A 102 -4.22 -0.82 12.29
CA SER A 102 -3.99 -2.27 12.47
C SER A 102 -3.72 -2.68 13.92
N ALA A 103 -3.06 -1.81 14.71
CA ALA A 103 -2.82 -2.06 16.14
C ALA A 103 -4.10 -2.10 16.99
N TYR A 104 -5.22 -1.64 16.46
CA TYR A 104 -6.52 -1.59 17.14
C TYR A 104 -7.54 -2.59 16.57
N VAL A 105 -7.13 -3.43 15.62
CA VAL A 105 -7.95 -4.51 15.08
C VAL A 105 -7.84 -5.74 15.97
N ALA A 106 -8.98 -6.27 16.41
CA ALA A 106 -9.02 -7.51 17.19
C ALA A 106 -9.24 -8.71 16.25
N ASN A 107 -8.14 -9.25 15.69
CA ASN A 107 -8.19 -10.37 14.75
C ASN A 107 -8.79 -11.66 15.35
N ASP A 108 -8.73 -11.84 16.67
CA ASP A 108 -9.33 -12.94 17.39
C ASP A 108 -10.86 -12.91 17.39
N ALA A 109 -11.49 -11.77 17.10
CA ALA A 109 -12.95 -11.64 16.99
C ALA A 109 -13.58 -12.65 16.00
N ASP A 110 -12.82 -13.08 14.98
CA ASP A 110 -13.28 -14.06 14.01
C ASP A 110 -13.55 -15.43 14.62
N ARG A 111 -12.94 -15.75 15.77
CA ARG A 111 -13.05 -17.03 16.48
C ARG A 111 -13.85 -16.93 17.78
N MET A 112 -14.25 -15.73 18.20
CA MET A 112 -15.01 -15.50 19.44
C MET A 112 -16.41 -16.15 19.38
N SER A 113 -16.81 -16.76 20.47
CA SER A 113 -18.18 -17.24 20.71
C SER A 113 -19.17 -16.07 20.84
N PRO A 114 -20.48 -16.29 20.71
CA PRO A 114 -21.49 -15.26 20.90
C PRO A 114 -21.42 -14.55 22.26
N ALA A 115 -21.07 -15.27 23.31
CA ALA A 115 -20.92 -14.69 24.66
C ALA A 115 -19.68 -13.79 24.75
N GLU A 116 -18.56 -14.19 24.16
CA GLU A 116 -17.34 -13.39 24.12
C GLU A 116 -17.53 -12.13 23.29
N LEU A 117 -18.21 -12.23 22.13
CA LEU A 117 -18.56 -11.08 21.31
C LEU A 117 -19.44 -10.08 22.07
N GLN A 118 -20.44 -10.59 22.80
CA GLN A 118 -21.29 -9.74 23.63
C GLN A 118 -20.49 -9.03 24.73
N ALA A 119 -19.59 -9.73 25.40
CA ALA A 119 -18.73 -9.16 26.45
C ALA A 119 -17.76 -8.11 25.87
N ALA A 120 -17.14 -8.39 24.71
CA ALA A 120 -16.25 -7.47 24.03
C ALA A 120 -16.96 -6.15 23.67
N VAL A 121 -18.15 -6.26 23.06
CA VAL A 121 -18.95 -5.08 22.68
C VAL A 121 -19.47 -4.32 23.92
N ALA A 122 -19.89 -5.02 24.97
CA ALA A 122 -20.29 -4.38 26.23
C ALA A 122 -19.11 -3.60 26.87
N GLY A 123 -17.89 -4.13 26.77
CA GLY A 123 -16.67 -3.43 27.14
C GLY A 123 -16.46 -2.13 26.35
N MET A 124 -16.69 -2.17 25.04
CA MET A 124 -16.57 -1.00 24.15
C MET A 124 -17.65 0.06 24.40
N VAL A 125 -18.85 -0.34 24.83
CA VAL A 125 -19.88 0.61 25.30
C VAL A 125 -19.45 1.26 26.62
N LYS A 126 -18.87 0.48 27.53
CA LYS A 126 -18.41 0.98 28.84
C LYS A 126 -17.22 1.96 28.71
N ASP A 127 -16.31 1.71 27.78
CA ASP A 127 -15.14 2.60 27.55
C ASP A 127 -15.43 3.77 26.60
N GLY A 128 -16.68 3.91 26.11
CA GLY A 128 -17.10 5.01 25.26
C GLY A 128 -16.75 4.84 23.78
N THR A 129 -16.31 3.65 23.36
CA THR A 129 -16.10 3.36 21.93
C THR A 129 -17.43 3.41 21.16
N PHE A 130 -18.55 3.00 21.77
CA PHE A 130 -19.91 3.16 21.25
C PHE A 130 -20.79 3.99 22.19
N ASP A 131 -21.74 4.74 21.63
CA ASP A 131 -22.52 5.79 22.32
C ASP A 131 -23.58 5.26 23.32
N GLY A 132 -23.53 4.00 23.71
CA GLY A 132 -24.44 3.41 24.68
C GLY A 132 -25.06 2.09 24.22
N PRO A 133 -25.86 1.44 25.05
CA PRO A 133 -26.33 0.07 24.80
C PRO A 133 -27.29 -0.06 23.60
N GLY A 134 -27.84 1.05 23.10
CA GLY A 134 -28.75 1.07 21.94
C GLY A 134 -28.08 1.17 20.58
N TRP A 135 -26.77 1.28 20.49
CA TRP A 135 -26.05 1.49 19.22
C TRP A 135 -26.33 0.39 18.16
N GLU A 136 -26.56 -0.85 18.59
CA GLU A 136 -26.87 -1.98 17.68
C GLU A 136 -28.17 -1.77 16.91
N ALA A 137 -29.15 -1.05 17.50
CA ALA A 137 -30.47 -0.88 16.92
C ALA A 137 -30.42 -0.13 15.57
N GLU A 138 -29.48 0.80 15.39
CA GLU A 138 -29.28 1.55 14.14
C GLU A 138 -28.91 0.62 12.97
N TYR A 139 -28.31 -0.53 13.25
CA TYR A 139 -27.89 -1.50 12.25
C TYR A 139 -28.91 -2.62 12.07
N LEU A 140 -29.42 -3.16 13.17
CA LEU A 140 -30.30 -4.36 13.15
C LEU A 140 -31.69 -4.05 12.59
N SER A 141 -32.17 -2.80 12.72
CA SER A 141 -33.48 -2.36 12.21
C SER A 141 -33.48 -2.01 10.72
N ARG A 142 -32.31 -2.01 10.06
CA ARG A 142 -32.15 -1.50 8.70
C ARG A 142 -31.69 -2.58 7.72
N SER A 143 -32.03 -2.36 6.46
CA SER A 143 -31.39 -3.00 5.31
C SER A 143 -30.59 -1.96 4.53
N PHE A 144 -29.50 -2.38 3.91
CA PHE A 144 -28.54 -1.51 3.25
C PHE A 144 -28.44 -1.89 1.78
N ASP A 145 -29.02 -1.05 0.93
CA ASP A 145 -28.97 -1.23 -0.51
C ASP A 145 -27.58 -0.78 -1.01
N VAL A 146 -26.88 -1.67 -1.68
CA VAL A 146 -25.52 -1.44 -2.19
C VAL A 146 -25.44 -1.53 -3.71
N ASP A 147 -26.31 -2.31 -4.34
CA ASP A 147 -26.31 -2.53 -5.79
C ASP A 147 -27.74 -2.74 -6.28
N PRO A 148 -28.23 -1.94 -7.26
CA PRO A 148 -29.57 -2.14 -7.83
C PRO A 148 -29.74 -3.55 -8.40
N GLY A 149 -30.77 -4.25 -7.93
CA GLY A 149 -31.08 -5.64 -8.34
C GLY A 149 -30.42 -6.74 -7.51
N SER A 150 -29.53 -6.41 -6.60
CA SER A 150 -28.98 -7.35 -5.61
C SER A 150 -29.78 -7.28 -4.30
N PRO A 151 -29.88 -8.39 -3.54
CA PRO A 151 -30.48 -8.33 -2.20
C PRO A 151 -29.73 -7.35 -1.30
N PRO A 152 -30.43 -6.56 -0.48
CA PRO A 152 -29.80 -5.62 0.42
C PRO A 152 -28.98 -6.35 1.49
N LEU A 153 -27.88 -5.75 1.91
CA LEU A 153 -27.09 -6.25 3.03
C LEU A 153 -27.87 -6.05 4.35
N ARG A 154 -27.82 -7.03 5.24
CA ARG A 154 -28.46 -7.00 6.55
C ARG A 154 -27.51 -7.53 7.60
N PHE A 155 -27.40 -6.80 8.70
CA PHE A 155 -26.70 -7.31 9.86
C PHE A 155 -27.61 -8.23 10.67
N MET A 156 -27.08 -9.39 11.02
CA MET A 156 -27.59 -10.18 12.12
C MET A 156 -26.81 -9.85 13.37
N THR A 157 -27.37 -10.06 14.56
CA THR A 157 -26.74 -9.70 15.83
C THR A 157 -25.28 -10.20 15.93
N GLN A 158 -25.03 -11.44 15.54
CA GLN A 158 -23.68 -12.01 15.63
C GLN A 158 -22.71 -11.39 14.62
N THR A 159 -23.15 -11.16 13.38
CA THR A 159 -22.29 -10.55 12.34
C THR A 159 -21.98 -9.09 12.68
N LEU A 160 -22.95 -8.35 13.24
CA LEU A 160 -22.72 -6.98 13.70
C LEU A 160 -21.72 -6.95 14.86
N ARG A 161 -21.95 -7.78 15.89
CA ARG A 161 -21.07 -7.84 17.06
C ARG A 161 -19.66 -8.27 16.69
N ARG A 162 -19.51 -9.18 15.73
CA ARG A 162 -18.20 -9.60 15.21
C ARG A 162 -17.48 -8.43 14.53
N ALA A 163 -18.15 -7.72 13.61
CA ALA A 163 -17.60 -6.53 12.96
C ALA A 163 -17.24 -5.44 13.99
N ALA A 164 -18.10 -5.22 14.98
CA ALA A 164 -17.86 -4.26 16.04
C ALA A 164 -16.70 -4.66 16.97
N ALA A 165 -16.64 -5.92 17.38
CA ALA A 165 -15.53 -6.43 18.19
C ALA A 165 -14.20 -6.32 17.45
N LYS A 166 -14.17 -6.67 16.15
CA LYS A 166 -12.98 -6.64 15.32
C LYS A 166 -12.50 -5.22 15.03
N TYR A 167 -13.41 -4.32 14.62
CA TYR A 167 -13.06 -3.02 14.07
C TYR A 167 -13.50 -1.80 14.91
N GLY A 168 -14.27 -1.95 15.96
CA GLY A 168 -14.81 -0.81 16.72
C GLY A 168 -13.74 0.15 17.22
N ARG A 169 -12.66 -0.38 17.81
CA ARG A 169 -11.52 0.44 18.26
C ARG A 169 -10.68 0.98 17.10
N ALA A 170 -10.54 0.21 16.02
CA ALA A 170 -9.85 0.64 14.82
C ALA A 170 -10.53 1.87 14.17
N VAL A 171 -11.86 1.86 14.09
CA VAL A 171 -12.63 3.02 13.63
C VAL A 171 -12.51 4.22 14.54
N ALA A 172 -12.56 3.99 15.89
CA ALA A 172 -12.39 5.06 16.87
C ALA A 172 -11.01 5.72 16.75
N HIS A 173 -9.96 4.93 16.60
CA HIS A 173 -8.60 5.41 16.34
C HIS A 173 -8.52 6.17 15.00
N SER A 174 -9.07 5.61 13.92
CA SER A 174 -9.10 6.29 12.62
C SER A 174 -9.78 7.66 12.69
N ALA A 175 -10.89 7.77 13.43
CA ALA A 175 -11.56 9.05 13.63
C ALA A 175 -10.73 10.03 14.47
N ALA A 176 -9.97 9.55 15.45
CA ALA A 176 -9.06 10.38 16.23
C ALA A 176 -7.91 10.91 15.34
N MET A 177 -7.30 10.04 14.55
CA MET A 177 -6.25 10.41 13.58
C MET A 177 -6.77 11.41 12.55
N ALA A 178 -7.99 11.20 12.01
CA ALA A 178 -8.60 12.11 11.05
C ALA A 178 -8.81 13.53 11.64
N ARG A 179 -9.23 13.63 12.90
CA ARG A 179 -9.32 14.92 13.61
C ARG A 179 -7.95 15.59 13.78
N HIS A 180 -6.93 14.79 14.09
CA HIS A 180 -5.57 15.32 14.20
C HIS A 180 -5.05 15.83 12.83
N ILE A 181 -5.28 15.09 11.75
CA ILE A 181 -4.94 15.52 10.38
C ILE A 181 -5.64 16.85 10.05
N ASP A 182 -6.92 16.99 10.39
CA ASP A 182 -7.68 18.23 10.17
C ASP A 182 -7.02 19.42 10.90
N GLN A 183 -6.61 19.22 12.15
CA GLN A 183 -5.95 20.25 12.99
C GLN A 183 -4.60 20.67 12.40
N VAL A 184 -3.72 19.73 12.05
CA VAL A 184 -2.37 20.04 11.56
C VAL A 184 -2.37 20.53 10.11
N SER A 185 -3.39 20.21 9.33
CA SER A 185 -3.53 20.71 7.97
C SER A 185 -3.87 22.20 7.92
N ALA A 186 -4.49 22.75 8.98
CA ALA A 186 -4.68 24.20 9.19
C ALA A 186 -5.17 24.97 7.94
N GLY A 187 -6.23 24.48 7.28
CA GLY A 187 -6.81 25.10 6.09
C GLY A 187 -6.10 24.77 4.77
N ARG A 188 -5.03 23.98 4.80
CA ARG A 188 -4.45 23.39 3.57
C ARG A 188 -5.32 22.22 3.11
N PRO A 189 -5.61 22.11 1.80
CA PRO A 189 -6.36 20.95 1.28
C PRO A 189 -5.62 19.64 1.54
N TYR A 190 -6.36 18.63 2.00
CA TYR A 190 -5.86 17.29 2.26
C TYR A 190 -6.92 16.24 1.95
N GLU A 191 -6.50 15.00 1.84
CA GLU A 191 -7.36 13.83 1.67
C GLU A 191 -6.91 12.67 2.56
N ILE A 192 -7.85 11.79 2.91
CA ILE A 192 -7.63 10.67 3.83
C ILE A 192 -7.94 9.36 3.12
N GLU A 193 -7.08 8.39 3.37
CA GLU A 193 -7.35 6.97 3.20
C GLU A 193 -7.37 6.28 4.57
N VAL A 194 -8.17 5.22 4.72
CA VAL A 194 -8.05 4.31 5.85
C VAL A 194 -7.74 2.91 5.34
N SER A 195 -6.72 2.27 5.91
CA SER A 195 -6.29 0.94 5.51
C SER A 195 -6.52 -0.10 6.59
N VAL A 196 -7.19 -1.20 6.23
CA VAL A 196 -7.34 -2.40 7.05
C VAL A 196 -6.85 -3.65 6.31
N ASP A 197 -5.88 -3.46 5.39
CA ASP A 197 -5.32 -4.55 4.58
C ASP A 197 -4.34 -5.46 5.34
N GLU A 198 -3.76 -4.98 6.44
CA GLU A 198 -2.84 -5.76 7.30
C GLU A 198 -3.59 -6.54 8.43
N THR A 199 -4.78 -7.12 8.14
CA THR A 199 -5.55 -7.99 9.07
C THR A 199 -5.28 -9.47 8.79
N ASP A 200 -5.62 -10.37 9.73
CA ASP A 200 -5.35 -11.82 9.59
C ASP A 200 -6.30 -12.51 8.61
N SER A 201 -7.50 -11.97 8.40
CA SER A 201 -8.52 -12.51 7.50
C SER A 201 -9.03 -11.46 6.52
N PRO A 202 -9.53 -11.87 5.32
CA PRO A 202 -10.15 -10.97 4.38
C PRO A 202 -11.30 -10.17 5.00
N THR A 203 -11.42 -8.91 4.61
CA THR A 203 -12.52 -8.03 5.02
C THR A 203 -13.82 -8.49 4.34
N SER A 204 -14.81 -8.92 5.12
CA SER A 204 -16.12 -9.27 4.54
C SER A 204 -16.90 -8.02 4.11
N PRO A 205 -17.89 -8.13 3.21
CA PRO A 205 -18.74 -7.00 2.83
C PRO A 205 -19.47 -6.34 4.00
N LEU A 206 -19.93 -7.10 4.99
CA LEU A 206 -20.56 -6.53 6.19
C LEU A 206 -19.57 -5.79 7.09
N GLU A 207 -18.35 -6.28 7.21
CA GLU A 207 -17.28 -5.58 7.93
C GLU A 207 -16.90 -4.27 7.23
N HIS A 208 -16.78 -4.31 5.89
CA HIS A 208 -16.52 -3.08 5.11
C HIS A 208 -17.66 -2.07 5.28
N LEU A 209 -18.91 -2.51 5.17
CA LEU A 209 -20.07 -1.65 5.37
C LEU A 209 -20.10 -1.05 6.78
N PHE A 210 -19.86 -1.88 7.81
CA PHE A 210 -19.76 -1.41 9.20
C PHE A 210 -18.68 -0.34 9.36
N PHE A 211 -17.50 -0.58 8.80
CA PHE A 211 -16.38 0.34 8.86
C PHE A 211 -16.71 1.69 8.21
N ALA A 212 -17.28 1.67 7.00
CA ALA A 212 -17.68 2.86 6.27
C ALA A 212 -18.75 3.68 7.01
N LEU A 213 -19.77 3.01 7.56
CA LEU A 213 -20.84 3.65 8.32
C LEU A 213 -20.31 4.29 9.61
N GLU A 214 -19.43 3.60 10.33
CA GLU A 214 -18.84 4.12 11.55
C GLU A 214 -17.88 5.30 11.30
N LEU A 215 -17.07 5.28 10.26
CA LEU A 215 -16.25 6.43 9.89
C LEU A 215 -17.11 7.66 9.62
N LYS A 216 -18.20 7.48 8.86
CA LYS A 216 -19.16 8.55 8.56
C LYS A 216 -19.87 9.06 9.82
N ARG A 217 -20.35 8.16 10.69
CA ARG A 217 -21.01 8.51 11.95
C ARG A 217 -20.08 9.32 12.88
N ARG A 218 -18.80 8.99 12.89
CA ARG A 218 -17.77 9.68 13.68
C ARG A 218 -17.26 10.98 13.02
N GLY A 219 -17.84 11.37 11.90
CA GLY A 219 -17.55 12.65 11.23
C GLY A 219 -16.20 12.69 10.54
N VAL A 220 -15.64 11.55 10.10
CA VAL A 220 -14.44 11.53 9.27
C VAL A 220 -14.76 12.20 7.94
N ARG A 221 -14.04 13.30 7.66
CA ARG A 221 -14.17 14.08 6.43
C ARG A 221 -13.02 13.77 5.48
N ASN A 222 -13.20 14.15 4.21
CA ASN A 222 -12.16 14.00 3.18
C ASN A 222 -11.68 12.56 2.98
N LEU A 223 -12.50 11.57 3.36
CA LEU A 223 -12.23 10.16 3.06
C LEU A 223 -12.41 9.94 1.56
N VAL A 224 -11.32 9.72 0.86
CA VAL A 224 -11.30 9.52 -0.60
C VAL A 224 -10.94 8.09 -1.01
N SER A 225 -10.48 7.28 -0.06
CA SER A 225 -10.02 5.92 -0.33
C SER A 225 -10.11 5.03 0.90
N LEU A 226 -10.36 3.73 0.70
CA LEU A 226 -10.33 2.70 1.72
C LEU A 226 -9.68 1.43 1.16
N ALA A 227 -8.73 0.86 1.91
CA ALA A 227 -8.05 -0.38 1.57
C ALA A 227 -8.56 -1.55 2.43
N PRO A 228 -9.47 -2.40 1.93
CA PRO A 228 -9.83 -3.64 2.60
C PRO A 228 -8.75 -4.70 2.38
N ARG A 229 -8.68 -5.72 3.23
CA ARG A 229 -7.96 -6.94 2.90
C ARG A 229 -8.78 -7.79 1.93
N PHE A 230 -8.23 -8.03 0.75
CA PHE A 230 -8.85 -8.88 -0.27
C PHE A 230 -8.67 -10.37 0.05
N THR A 231 -9.48 -11.22 -0.59
CA THR A 231 -9.28 -12.68 -0.60
C THR A 231 -7.99 -13.03 -1.34
N GLY A 232 -7.41 -14.18 -1.02
CA GLY A 232 -6.11 -14.62 -1.57
C GLY A 232 -4.92 -13.90 -0.95
N GLU A 233 -3.77 -13.99 -1.60
CA GLU A 233 -2.50 -13.53 -1.05
C GLU A 233 -1.88 -12.44 -1.92
N MET A 234 -1.66 -11.28 -1.31
CA MET A 234 -1.01 -10.09 -1.90
C MET A 234 0.45 -9.99 -1.45
N GLU A 235 1.22 -11.06 -1.65
CA GLU A 235 2.61 -11.11 -1.22
C GLU A 235 3.49 -10.08 -1.93
N LYS A 236 4.53 -9.61 -1.24
CA LYS A 236 5.46 -8.61 -1.80
C LYS A 236 6.27 -9.19 -2.97
N GLY A 237 6.44 -8.40 -4.03
CA GLY A 237 7.33 -8.67 -5.16
C GLY A 237 6.87 -9.74 -6.15
N ILE A 238 5.68 -10.30 -6.00
CA ILE A 238 5.13 -11.34 -6.89
C ILE A 238 3.67 -11.08 -7.25
N ASP A 239 3.18 -11.81 -8.24
CA ASP A 239 1.78 -11.74 -8.66
C ASP A 239 0.82 -12.27 -7.58
N TYR A 240 -0.45 -11.94 -7.71
CA TYR A 240 -1.54 -12.43 -6.85
C TYR A 240 -1.59 -13.95 -6.84
N ARG A 241 -1.91 -14.52 -5.67
CA ARG A 241 -2.10 -15.95 -5.47
C ARG A 241 -3.46 -16.20 -4.84
N GLY A 242 -4.35 -16.76 -5.61
CA GLY A 242 -5.73 -17.07 -5.17
C GLY A 242 -6.64 -17.35 -6.35
N ASP A 243 -7.91 -17.56 -6.05
CA ASP A 243 -8.97 -17.73 -7.04
C ASP A 243 -9.37 -16.35 -7.61
N LEU A 244 -9.26 -16.18 -8.92
CA LEU A 244 -9.55 -14.91 -9.59
C LEU A 244 -11.07 -14.61 -9.63
N ASP A 245 -11.93 -15.62 -9.73
CA ASP A 245 -13.38 -15.44 -9.76
C ASP A 245 -13.88 -15.03 -8.36
N GLU A 246 -13.32 -15.64 -7.31
CA GLU A 246 -13.60 -15.25 -5.94
C GLU A 246 -13.11 -13.83 -5.66
N PHE A 247 -11.90 -13.48 -6.11
CA PHE A 247 -11.37 -12.13 -5.99
C PHE A 247 -12.29 -11.12 -6.66
N GLU A 248 -12.69 -11.37 -7.92
CA GLU A 248 -13.59 -10.47 -8.65
C GLU A 248 -14.94 -10.32 -7.95
N ARG A 249 -15.53 -11.41 -7.49
CA ARG A 249 -16.82 -11.40 -6.76
C ARG A 249 -16.75 -10.55 -5.49
N CYS A 250 -15.68 -10.73 -4.69
CA CYS A 250 -15.45 -9.93 -3.48
C CYS A 250 -15.20 -8.47 -3.81
N LEU A 251 -14.37 -8.19 -4.82
CA LEU A 251 -14.07 -6.81 -5.24
C LEU A 251 -15.34 -6.07 -5.69
N ARG A 252 -16.24 -6.72 -6.46
CA ARG A 252 -17.53 -6.13 -6.86
C ARG A 252 -18.36 -5.69 -5.66
N GLN A 253 -18.39 -6.49 -4.60
CA GLN A 253 -19.14 -6.16 -3.37
C GLN A 253 -18.50 -4.95 -2.66
N HIS A 254 -17.18 -4.90 -2.56
CA HIS A 254 -16.48 -3.75 -1.97
C HIS A 254 -16.72 -2.46 -2.78
N VAL A 255 -16.66 -2.53 -4.10
CA VAL A 255 -16.93 -1.38 -4.98
C VAL A 255 -18.37 -0.91 -4.88
N ALA A 256 -19.34 -1.82 -4.79
CA ALA A 256 -20.75 -1.49 -4.61
C ALA A 256 -20.98 -0.72 -3.29
N ILE A 257 -20.36 -1.19 -2.19
CA ILE A 257 -20.41 -0.50 -0.89
C ILE A 257 -19.76 0.89 -0.98
N ALA A 258 -18.59 0.98 -1.60
CA ALA A 258 -17.86 2.23 -1.77
C ALA A 258 -18.67 3.27 -2.56
N ARG A 259 -19.42 2.85 -3.59
CA ARG A 259 -20.32 3.72 -4.37
C ARG A 259 -21.53 4.17 -3.56
N ALA A 260 -22.16 3.25 -2.84
CA ALA A 260 -23.43 3.52 -2.13
C ALA A 260 -23.23 4.32 -0.84
N TYR A 261 -22.14 4.08 -0.10
CA TYR A 261 -21.91 4.65 1.24
C TYR A 261 -20.73 5.63 1.31
N GLY A 262 -20.04 5.85 0.19
CA GLY A 262 -19.03 6.88 -0.03
C GLY A 262 -19.59 8.13 -0.72
N PRO A 263 -19.11 8.50 -1.92
CA PRO A 263 -18.11 7.75 -2.71
C PRO A 263 -16.69 7.84 -2.16
N TYR A 264 -15.95 6.74 -2.28
CA TYR A 264 -14.50 6.67 -2.07
C TYR A 264 -13.88 5.57 -2.96
N LYS A 265 -12.59 5.69 -3.23
CA LYS A 265 -11.86 4.70 -4.04
C LYS A 265 -11.60 3.43 -3.23
N ILE A 266 -11.61 2.30 -3.91
CA ILE A 266 -11.02 1.08 -3.38
C ILE A 266 -9.51 1.14 -3.64
N SER A 267 -8.73 1.00 -2.57
CA SER A 267 -7.28 1.02 -2.63
C SER A 267 -6.70 -0.40 -2.64
N VAL A 268 -5.82 -0.64 -3.60
CA VAL A 268 -5.08 -1.89 -3.72
C VAL A 268 -3.67 -1.65 -3.19
N HIS A 269 -3.45 -2.02 -1.92
CA HIS A 269 -2.13 -2.02 -1.31
C HIS A 269 -1.32 -3.24 -1.76
N SER A 270 0.02 -3.17 -1.65
CA SER A 270 0.91 -4.18 -2.22
C SER A 270 0.63 -4.45 -3.70
N GLY A 271 0.14 -3.43 -4.41
CA GLY A 271 -0.28 -3.50 -5.80
C GLY A 271 0.85 -3.73 -6.80
N SER A 272 2.12 -3.67 -6.40
CA SER A 272 3.25 -3.99 -7.29
C SER A 272 3.15 -5.40 -7.85
N ASP A 273 3.30 -5.51 -9.17
CA ASP A 273 3.43 -6.80 -9.87
C ASP A 273 2.21 -7.74 -9.78
N LYS A 274 1.03 -7.22 -9.53
CA LYS A 274 -0.23 -7.98 -9.43
C LYS A 274 -0.93 -8.11 -10.79
N PHE A 275 -0.18 -8.54 -11.78
CA PHE A 275 -0.58 -8.51 -13.20
C PHE A 275 -1.83 -9.32 -13.51
N SER A 276 -2.04 -10.45 -12.85
CA SER A 276 -3.20 -11.32 -13.07
C SER A 276 -4.53 -10.68 -12.64
N ILE A 277 -4.53 -9.81 -11.62
CA ILE A 277 -5.75 -9.16 -11.14
C ILE A 277 -5.97 -7.77 -11.72
N TYR A 278 -4.98 -7.15 -12.36
CA TYR A 278 -5.13 -5.77 -12.85
C TYR A 278 -6.28 -5.57 -13.85
N PRO A 279 -6.51 -6.45 -14.84
CA PRO A 279 -7.67 -6.30 -15.71
C PRO A 279 -9.00 -6.37 -14.96
N ILE A 280 -9.08 -7.21 -13.91
CA ILE A 280 -10.25 -7.31 -13.05
C ILE A 280 -10.43 -6.01 -12.25
N VAL A 281 -9.35 -5.54 -11.62
CA VAL A 281 -9.35 -4.32 -10.80
C VAL A 281 -9.75 -3.10 -11.63
N GLY A 282 -9.15 -2.92 -12.80
CA GLY A 282 -9.48 -1.82 -13.71
C GLY A 282 -10.95 -1.82 -14.12
N ARG A 283 -11.46 -2.97 -14.57
CA ARG A 283 -12.85 -3.12 -15.01
C ARG A 283 -13.87 -2.93 -13.87
N VAL A 284 -13.62 -3.52 -12.71
CA VAL A 284 -14.58 -3.53 -11.61
C VAL A 284 -14.62 -2.20 -10.87
N CYS A 285 -13.46 -1.62 -10.57
CA CYS A 285 -13.38 -0.36 -9.84
C CYS A 285 -13.72 0.85 -10.74
N GLY A 286 -13.33 0.82 -12.02
CA GLY A 286 -13.46 1.97 -12.91
C GLY A 286 -12.73 3.19 -12.34
N ASP A 287 -13.45 4.31 -12.20
CA ASP A 287 -12.87 5.56 -11.67
C ASP A 287 -12.61 5.52 -10.16
N LEU A 288 -13.25 4.62 -9.41
CA LEU A 288 -13.05 4.48 -7.96
C LEU A 288 -11.89 3.54 -7.63
N LEU A 289 -10.71 3.83 -8.15
CA LEU A 289 -9.50 3.02 -7.98
C LEU A 289 -8.32 3.84 -7.48
N HIS A 290 -7.64 3.31 -6.48
CA HIS A 290 -6.28 3.69 -6.10
C HIS A 290 -5.39 2.45 -6.06
N VAL A 291 -4.18 2.52 -6.63
CA VAL A 291 -3.19 1.44 -6.58
C VAL A 291 -1.91 1.97 -5.97
N LYS A 292 -1.35 1.26 -5.00
CA LYS A 292 -0.07 1.60 -4.36
C LYS A 292 1.03 0.63 -4.76
N THR A 293 2.16 1.17 -5.22
CA THR A 293 3.36 0.39 -5.51
C THR A 293 4.53 0.96 -4.70
N ALA A 294 5.10 0.14 -3.79
CA ALA A 294 6.12 0.64 -2.88
C ALA A 294 7.54 0.13 -3.21
N GLY A 295 7.67 -1.10 -3.61
CA GLY A 295 8.97 -1.77 -3.66
C GLY A 295 9.48 -2.12 -5.05
N THR A 296 8.66 -2.04 -6.09
CA THR A 296 8.99 -2.54 -7.41
C THR A 296 10.07 -1.69 -8.10
N SER A 297 10.07 -0.37 -7.92
CA SER A 297 11.13 0.51 -8.48
C SER A 297 12.52 0.16 -7.97
N TYR A 298 12.64 -0.34 -6.72
CA TYR A 298 13.91 -0.83 -6.19
C TYR A 298 14.41 -2.09 -6.89
N LEU A 299 13.51 -3.03 -7.21
CA LEU A 299 13.89 -4.22 -7.98
C LEU A 299 14.33 -3.86 -9.39
N GLU A 300 13.66 -2.90 -10.01
CA GLU A 300 14.05 -2.40 -11.33
C GLU A 300 15.38 -1.59 -11.29
N ALA A 301 15.66 -0.88 -10.20
CA ALA A 301 16.98 -0.29 -9.98
C ALA A 301 18.08 -1.36 -9.88
N LEU A 302 17.83 -2.47 -9.19
CA LEU A 302 18.76 -3.61 -9.16
C LEU A 302 18.90 -4.30 -10.52
N ARG A 303 17.87 -4.22 -11.40
CA ARG A 303 17.97 -4.69 -12.79
C ARG A 303 18.98 -3.86 -13.59
N VAL A 304 19.05 -2.55 -13.36
CA VAL A 304 20.11 -1.72 -13.95
C VAL A 304 21.47 -2.16 -13.40
N VAL A 305 21.59 -2.35 -12.10
CA VAL A 305 22.86 -2.77 -11.47
C VAL A 305 23.35 -4.11 -12.05
N VAL A 306 22.49 -5.14 -12.17
CA VAL A 306 22.93 -6.43 -12.70
C VAL A 306 23.41 -6.33 -14.15
N ARG A 307 22.82 -5.44 -14.95
CA ARG A 307 23.19 -5.24 -16.35
C ARG A 307 24.48 -4.45 -16.55
N THR A 308 24.80 -3.54 -15.61
CA THR A 308 25.92 -2.61 -15.74
C THR A 308 27.12 -2.96 -14.85
N ASP A 309 26.87 -3.54 -13.69
CA ASP A 309 27.89 -4.04 -12.73
C ASP A 309 27.42 -5.37 -12.10
N PRO A 310 27.54 -6.51 -12.82
CA PRO A 310 27.16 -7.82 -12.27
C PRO A 310 27.95 -8.21 -11.01
N ALA A 311 29.15 -7.66 -10.81
CA ALA A 311 29.95 -7.90 -9.62
C ALA A 311 29.31 -7.24 -8.39
N LEU A 312 28.91 -5.97 -8.49
CA LEU A 312 28.16 -5.27 -7.45
C LEU A 312 26.85 -6.01 -7.13
N PHE A 313 26.12 -6.44 -8.17
CA PHE A 313 24.88 -7.20 -7.95
C PHE A 313 25.14 -8.50 -7.20
N GLY A 314 26.20 -9.24 -7.54
CA GLY A 314 26.61 -10.45 -6.82
C GLY A 314 26.93 -10.19 -5.34
N GLU A 315 27.61 -9.09 -5.03
CA GLU A 315 27.89 -8.65 -3.66
C GLU A 315 26.59 -8.37 -2.88
N ILE A 316 25.64 -7.65 -3.51
CA ILE A 316 24.31 -7.35 -2.94
C ILE A 316 23.51 -8.63 -2.71
N ALA A 317 23.49 -9.54 -3.69
CA ALA A 317 22.81 -10.82 -3.57
C ALA A 317 23.38 -11.67 -2.43
N ALA A 318 24.71 -11.77 -2.35
CA ALA A 318 25.38 -12.51 -1.27
C ALA A 318 25.05 -11.94 0.11
N PHE A 319 25.06 -10.61 0.26
CA PHE A 319 24.63 -9.94 1.49
C PHE A 319 23.16 -10.22 1.81
N SER A 320 22.28 -10.12 0.82
CA SER A 320 20.84 -10.38 0.97
C SER A 320 20.56 -11.80 1.47
N HIS A 321 21.29 -12.80 0.99
CA HIS A 321 21.18 -14.17 1.50
C HIS A 321 21.52 -14.26 2.99
N GLY A 322 22.56 -13.56 3.44
CA GLY A 322 22.94 -13.53 4.86
C GLY A 322 21.93 -12.85 5.76
N ARG A 323 21.07 -11.98 5.18
CA ARG A 323 20.05 -11.22 5.91
C ARG A 323 18.64 -11.82 5.84
N PHE A 324 18.38 -12.72 4.89
CA PHE A 324 17.03 -13.16 4.57
C PHE A 324 16.26 -13.72 5.76
N SER A 325 16.85 -14.61 6.52
CA SER A 325 16.21 -15.24 7.69
C SER A 325 15.71 -14.19 8.71
N THR A 326 16.53 -13.17 8.97
CA THR A 326 16.19 -12.10 9.90
C THR A 326 15.17 -11.12 9.31
N ASP A 327 15.41 -10.65 8.08
CA ASP A 327 14.65 -9.55 7.51
C ASP A 327 13.26 -9.98 7.05
N ARG A 328 13.04 -11.26 6.69
CA ARG A 328 11.74 -11.80 6.33
C ARG A 328 10.73 -11.88 7.48
N ALA A 329 11.18 -11.87 8.72
CA ALA A 329 10.33 -12.07 9.89
C ALA A 329 9.13 -11.09 10.01
N THR A 330 9.24 -9.93 9.37
CA THR A 330 8.20 -8.90 9.36
C THR A 330 7.40 -8.84 8.06
N TYR A 331 7.53 -9.85 7.19
CA TYR A 331 6.85 -9.91 5.90
C TYR A 331 6.07 -11.21 5.76
N HIS A 332 4.88 -11.08 5.19
CA HIS A 332 4.13 -12.23 4.70
C HIS A 332 4.62 -12.60 3.29
N ILE A 333 5.43 -13.65 3.19
CA ILE A 333 6.01 -14.17 1.94
C ILE A 333 6.07 -15.70 1.98
N SER A 334 5.91 -16.33 0.82
CA SER A 334 5.92 -17.78 0.68
C SER A 334 7.29 -18.38 0.38
N THR A 335 8.29 -17.58 0.00
CA THR A 335 9.63 -18.08 -0.30
C THR A 335 10.32 -18.59 0.96
N SER A 336 10.80 -19.83 0.89
CA SER A 336 11.57 -20.49 1.96
C SER A 336 13.07 -20.20 1.87
N GLU A 337 13.80 -20.49 2.94
CA GLU A 337 15.27 -20.40 2.95
C GLU A 337 15.91 -21.40 1.98
N ALA A 338 15.32 -22.59 1.83
CA ALA A 338 15.81 -23.59 0.89
C ALA A 338 15.71 -23.12 -0.57
N GLU A 339 14.61 -22.44 -0.94
CA GLU A 339 14.44 -21.87 -2.29
C GLU A 339 15.44 -20.75 -2.56
N THR A 340 15.68 -19.87 -1.57
CA THR A 340 16.71 -18.84 -1.73
C THR A 340 18.11 -19.42 -1.81
N ALA A 341 18.40 -20.47 -1.03
CA ALA A 341 19.71 -21.14 -1.04
C ALA A 341 20.06 -21.74 -2.43
N ALA A 342 19.05 -22.10 -3.22
CA ALA A 342 19.22 -22.65 -4.56
C ALA A 342 19.53 -21.60 -5.64
N LEU A 343 19.43 -20.29 -5.34
CA LEU A 343 19.73 -19.24 -6.29
C LEU A 343 21.23 -19.17 -6.62
N PRO A 344 21.59 -18.79 -7.88
CA PRO A 344 22.99 -18.69 -8.28
C PRO A 344 23.74 -17.63 -7.47
N ARG A 345 24.97 -17.92 -7.04
CA ARG A 345 25.80 -17.02 -6.22
C ARG A 345 26.71 -16.12 -7.03
N ALA A 346 26.98 -16.48 -8.29
CA ALA A 346 27.82 -15.75 -9.20
C ALA A 346 27.42 -16.11 -10.65
N GLY A 347 27.75 -15.26 -11.58
CA GLY A 347 27.46 -15.48 -13.00
C GLY A 347 27.54 -14.19 -13.80
N THR A 348 27.22 -14.28 -15.06
CA THR A 348 27.01 -13.12 -15.93
C THR A 348 25.71 -12.40 -15.56
N ALA A 349 25.48 -11.23 -16.14
CA ALA A 349 24.21 -10.52 -15.99
C ALA A 349 23.01 -11.42 -16.36
N ALA A 350 23.11 -12.19 -17.46
CA ALA A 350 22.06 -13.09 -17.92
C ALA A 350 21.77 -14.23 -16.92
N ASP A 351 22.82 -14.76 -16.24
CA ASP A 351 22.67 -15.83 -15.26
C ASP A 351 22.00 -15.35 -13.95
N LEU A 352 22.14 -14.08 -13.64
CA LEU A 352 21.65 -13.50 -12.38
C LEU A 352 20.30 -12.78 -12.53
N GLU A 353 20.06 -12.07 -13.63
CA GLU A 353 18.89 -11.22 -13.81
C GLU A 353 17.59 -12.01 -13.63
N ARG A 354 17.40 -13.07 -14.40
CA ARG A 354 16.17 -13.85 -14.37
C ARG A 354 15.88 -14.49 -13.02
N PRO A 355 16.81 -15.27 -12.39
CA PRO A 355 16.52 -15.91 -11.10
C PRO A 355 16.23 -14.93 -9.98
N TYR A 356 16.84 -13.73 -9.98
CA TYR A 356 16.69 -12.76 -8.90
C TYR A 356 15.60 -11.71 -9.15
N LEU A 357 15.30 -11.35 -10.41
CA LEU A 357 14.44 -10.21 -10.72
C LEU A 357 13.16 -10.58 -11.48
N ASP A 358 13.05 -11.82 -11.99
CA ASP A 358 11.85 -12.29 -12.66
C ASP A 358 11.18 -13.48 -11.94
N GLU A 359 11.93 -14.24 -11.14
CA GLU A 359 11.43 -15.42 -10.44
C GLU A 359 11.15 -15.12 -8.95
N ARG A 360 10.13 -15.77 -8.39
CA ARG A 360 9.64 -15.54 -7.02
C ARG A 360 10.74 -15.55 -5.95
N PRO A 361 11.61 -16.59 -5.85
CA PRO A 361 12.54 -16.67 -4.73
C PRO A 361 13.50 -15.47 -4.68
N GLY A 362 14.05 -15.08 -5.82
CA GLY A 362 14.98 -13.95 -5.92
C GLY A 362 14.29 -12.61 -5.67
N ARG A 363 13.12 -12.40 -6.28
CA ARG A 363 12.35 -11.16 -6.09
C ARG A 363 11.99 -10.94 -4.61
N GLN A 364 11.52 -11.99 -3.94
CA GLN A 364 11.18 -11.88 -2.51
C GLN A 364 12.43 -11.72 -1.63
N LEU A 365 13.53 -12.42 -1.92
CA LEU A 365 14.81 -12.22 -1.25
C LEU A 365 15.23 -10.75 -1.28
N LEU A 366 15.34 -10.18 -2.47
CA LEU A 366 15.78 -8.79 -2.66
C LEU A 366 14.78 -7.78 -2.11
N HIS A 367 13.47 -8.08 -2.24
CA HIS A 367 12.42 -7.20 -1.74
C HIS A 367 12.45 -7.07 -0.21
N VAL A 368 12.60 -8.17 0.53
CA VAL A 368 12.55 -8.10 2.00
C VAL A 368 13.84 -7.60 2.63
N THR A 369 14.98 -7.77 1.96
CA THR A 369 16.30 -7.37 2.48
C THR A 369 16.72 -5.95 2.11
N PHE A 370 15.90 -5.20 1.35
CA PHE A 370 16.27 -3.86 0.85
C PHE A 370 16.75 -2.92 1.96
N GLY A 371 16.10 -2.96 3.12
CA GLY A 371 16.46 -2.09 4.24
C GLY A 371 17.88 -2.36 4.73
N SER A 372 18.22 -3.62 4.98
CA SER A 372 19.57 -4.02 5.40
C SER A 372 20.61 -3.74 4.30
N VAL A 373 20.27 -3.98 3.02
CA VAL A 373 21.15 -3.66 1.89
C VAL A 373 21.50 -2.18 1.88
N LEU A 374 20.50 -1.29 1.99
CA LEU A 374 20.69 0.15 1.87
C LEU A 374 21.32 0.80 3.11
N THR A 375 21.22 0.18 4.29
CA THR A 375 21.68 0.81 5.54
C THR A 375 22.92 0.16 6.14
N GLN A 376 23.13 -1.14 5.90
CA GLN A 376 24.20 -1.92 6.53
C GLN A 376 25.19 -2.48 5.51
N GLY A 377 24.73 -2.72 4.27
CA GLY A 377 25.52 -3.36 3.23
C GLY A 377 26.69 -2.52 2.75
N ARG A 378 27.86 -3.15 2.59
CA ARG A 378 29.08 -2.52 2.10
C ARG A 378 29.83 -3.44 1.15
N ARG A 379 30.48 -2.84 0.19
CA ARG A 379 31.46 -3.47 -0.68
C ARG A 379 32.77 -3.76 0.07
N PRO A 380 33.63 -4.67 -0.42
CA PRO A 380 34.95 -4.91 0.16
C PRO A 380 35.85 -3.66 0.24
N ASN A 381 35.68 -2.70 -0.63
CA ASN A 381 36.40 -1.42 -0.63
C ASN A 381 35.87 -0.39 0.40
N GLY A 382 34.79 -0.75 1.17
CA GLY A 382 34.19 0.10 2.20
C GLY A 382 33.05 0.99 1.70
N GLN A 383 32.81 1.14 0.39
CA GLN A 383 31.67 1.87 -0.16
C GLN A 383 30.35 1.22 0.26
N THR A 384 29.34 2.00 0.65
CA THR A 384 28.02 1.44 0.97
C THR A 384 27.33 0.94 -0.30
N PHE A 385 26.51 -0.13 -0.17
CA PHE A 385 25.71 -0.56 -1.32
C PHE A 385 24.75 0.53 -1.79
N LYS A 386 24.22 1.35 -0.87
CA LYS A 386 23.38 2.49 -1.23
C LYS A 386 24.10 3.44 -2.19
N ASP A 387 25.32 3.87 -1.84
CA ASP A 387 26.09 4.80 -2.68
C ASP A 387 26.45 4.15 -4.02
N ALA A 388 26.91 2.88 -3.99
CA ALA A 388 27.26 2.16 -5.21
C ALA A 388 26.05 1.99 -6.17
N ILE A 389 24.86 1.68 -5.64
CA ILE A 389 23.62 1.61 -6.42
C ILE A 389 23.28 2.99 -7.00
N LEU A 390 23.31 4.05 -6.19
CA LEU A 390 22.99 5.39 -6.65
C LEU A 390 23.98 5.87 -7.72
N ASP A 391 25.27 5.57 -7.59
CA ASP A 391 26.30 5.91 -8.58
C ASP A 391 26.05 5.16 -9.90
N ALA A 392 25.73 3.85 -9.84
CA ALA A 392 25.39 3.06 -11.03
C ALA A 392 24.14 3.63 -11.74
N LEU A 393 23.10 4.00 -11.00
CA LEU A 393 21.87 4.57 -11.58
C LEU A 393 22.13 5.93 -12.23
N ARG A 394 22.94 6.80 -11.61
CA ARG A 394 23.31 8.10 -12.19
C ARG A 394 24.18 7.96 -13.44
N ALA A 395 25.10 6.99 -13.43
CA ALA A 395 25.94 6.71 -14.59
C ALA A 395 25.16 6.12 -15.77
N HIS A 396 24.00 5.50 -15.50
CA HIS A 396 23.16 4.82 -16.49
C HIS A 396 21.70 5.27 -16.41
N ASP A 397 21.46 6.58 -16.30
CA ASP A 397 20.14 7.18 -16.09
C ASP A 397 19.16 6.84 -17.21
N ASP A 398 19.60 6.85 -18.47
CA ASP A 398 18.79 6.46 -19.62
C ASP A 398 18.28 5.02 -19.51
N LEU A 399 19.16 4.07 -19.12
CA LEU A 399 18.78 2.67 -18.91
C LEU A 399 17.81 2.54 -17.73
N HIS A 400 18.05 3.26 -16.64
CA HIS A 400 17.18 3.27 -15.48
C HIS A 400 15.77 3.75 -15.86
N ARG A 401 15.70 4.85 -16.61
CA ARG A 401 14.43 5.39 -17.13
C ARG A 401 13.74 4.38 -18.06
N GLU A 402 14.45 3.76 -18.99
CA GLU A 402 13.90 2.75 -19.92
C GLU A 402 13.29 1.57 -19.15
N VAL A 403 14.02 1.02 -18.20
CA VAL A 403 13.56 -0.14 -17.39
C VAL A 403 12.31 0.21 -16.60
N LEU A 404 12.28 1.37 -15.96
CA LEU A 404 11.11 1.86 -15.20
C LEU A 404 9.91 2.08 -16.12
N VAL A 405 10.11 2.73 -17.27
CA VAL A 405 9.02 2.97 -18.23
C VAL A 405 8.43 1.65 -18.72
N LYS A 406 9.25 0.69 -19.12
CA LYS A 406 8.78 -0.63 -19.54
C LYS A 406 7.96 -1.32 -18.46
N HIS A 407 8.42 -1.21 -17.22
CA HIS A 407 7.78 -1.83 -16.06
C HIS A 407 6.43 -1.18 -15.76
N PHE A 408 6.37 0.14 -15.65
CA PHE A 408 5.14 0.86 -15.28
C PHE A 408 4.14 0.99 -16.43
N ASP A 409 4.59 1.02 -17.68
CA ASP A 409 3.69 0.94 -18.85
C ASP A 409 2.92 -0.40 -18.84
N LYS A 410 3.55 -1.50 -18.38
CA LYS A 410 2.86 -2.78 -18.19
C LYS A 410 1.81 -2.71 -17.07
N HIS A 411 2.15 -2.10 -15.92
CA HIS A 411 1.20 -1.92 -14.81
C HIS A 411 -0.04 -1.12 -15.25
N LEU A 412 0.21 0.08 -15.77
CA LEU A 412 -0.85 1.01 -16.15
C LEU A 412 -1.65 0.50 -17.36
N GLY A 413 -0.99 -0.16 -18.33
CA GLY A 413 -1.65 -0.74 -19.48
C GLY A 413 -2.63 -1.85 -19.11
N LEU A 414 -2.26 -2.76 -18.20
CA LEU A 414 -3.16 -3.83 -17.74
C LEU A 414 -4.33 -3.29 -16.90
N LEU A 415 -4.12 -2.25 -16.11
CA LEU A 415 -5.18 -1.58 -15.35
C LEU A 415 -6.18 -0.85 -16.26
N ASN A 416 -5.74 -0.36 -17.43
CA ASN A 416 -6.60 0.30 -18.41
C ASN A 416 -7.27 -0.69 -19.38
N ALA A 417 -6.81 -1.92 -19.47
CA ALA A 417 -7.34 -2.95 -20.38
C ALA A 417 -8.59 -3.67 -19.86
N GLY A 418 -9.03 -3.34 -18.63
CA GLY A 418 -10.16 -3.97 -17.95
C GLY A 418 -11.53 -3.30 -18.20
#